data_0e08429c4c499b3f7edad0e1ed4bda7c
#
_entry.id   0e08429c4c499b3f7edad0e1ed4bda7c
#
_cell.length_a   1.000
_cell.length_b   1.000
_cell.length_c   1.000
_cell.angle_alpha   90.00
_cell.angle_beta   90.00
_cell.angle_gamma   90.00
#
_symmetry.space_group_name_H-M   'P 1'
#
loop_
_entity.id
_entity.type
_entity.pdbx_description
1 polymer ?
#
loop_
_entity_poly.entity_id
_entity_poly.type
_entity_poly.pdbx_seq_one_letter_code
_entity_poly.pdbx_strand_id
1 'polypeptide(L)'
;MKNLIYLFLVTSFFLASCSKDCPTPQSQETYLFVHTADSAQILNDTTIVMPVTNGIFAFTDRPYRVSTYLNGETFTGLWSDTLSSGFYYDPPNAVLTWADDEGINEVEVVLIAAFSDSNTITYTVNDALVIPTGNITDVSLFIDDLTVNTGFNCMLFCLPPPDPHSHCYGC
;
A
#
# COMPACT_ATOMS: atom_id res chain seq x y z
N MET A 1 71.87 -0.03 5.41
CA MET A 1 70.75 0.63 6.18
C MET A 1 69.76 1.42 5.33
N LYS A 2 70.13 1.96 4.16
CA LYS A 2 69.26 2.70 3.27
C LYS A 2 68.18 1.84 2.60
N ASN A 3 68.45 0.59 2.30
CA ASN A 3 67.52 -0.29 1.61
C ASN A 3 66.44 -0.89 2.51
N LEU A 4 66.62 -0.88 3.82
CA LEU A 4 65.63 -1.40 4.78
C LEU A 4 64.51 -0.40 5.00
N ILE A 5 64.75 0.90 4.86
CA ILE A 5 63.78 1.98 5.02
C ILE A 5 62.78 2.00 3.84
N TYR A 6 63.28 1.67 2.63
CA TYR A 6 62.38 1.61 1.45
C TYR A 6 61.42 0.42 1.49
N LEU A 7 61.82 -0.68 2.12
CA LEU A 7 60.96 -1.86 2.26
C LEU A 7 59.76 -1.57 3.22
N PHE A 8 59.97 -0.77 4.26
CA PHE A 8 58.91 -0.37 5.20
C PHE A 8 57.97 0.68 4.63
N LEU A 9 58.37 1.51 3.69
CA LEU A 9 57.55 2.54 3.06
C LEU A 9 56.59 1.96 2.00
N VAL A 10 56.97 0.85 1.36
CA VAL A 10 56.14 0.18 0.34
C VAL A 10 55.05 -0.68 0.97
N THR A 11 55.28 -1.27 2.16
CA THR A 11 54.27 -2.08 2.85
C THR A 11 53.17 -1.28 3.52
N SER A 12 53.35 0.04 3.72
CA SER A 12 52.34 0.91 4.36
C SER A 12 51.22 1.40 3.41
N PHE A 13 51.31 1.11 2.10
CA PHE A 13 50.41 1.65 1.10
C PHE A 13 49.28 0.67 0.70
N PHE A 14 49.26 -0.55 1.23
CA PHE A 14 48.25 -1.56 0.88
C PHE A 14 47.08 -1.70 1.87
N LEU A 15 46.95 -0.83 2.85
CA LEU A 15 45.80 -0.83 3.77
C LEU A 15 44.78 0.27 3.45
N ALA A 16 44.70 0.73 2.19
CA ALA A 16 43.52 1.41 1.73
C ALA A 16 42.39 0.36 1.56
N SER A 17 41.83 -0.04 2.69
CA SER A 17 40.61 -0.81 2.77
C SER A 17 39.54 -0.06 1.97
N CYS A 18 39.14 -0.60 0.83
CA CYS A 18 37.89 -0.25 0.18
C CYS A 18 36.75 -0.61 1.15
N SER A 19 36.35 0.31 1.98
CA SER A 19 34.96 0.31 2.50
C SER A 19 34.07 0.60 1.31
N LYS A 20 33.73 -0.44 0.54
CA LYS A 20 32.54 -0.39 -0.28
C LYS A 20 31.40 -0.38 0.73
N ASP A 21 30.88 0.83 0.99
CA ASP A 21 29.52 0.96 1.51
C ASP A 21 28.64 0.27 0.46
N CYS A 22 28.35 -1.02 0.67
CA CYS A 22 27.25 -1.66 -0.02
C CYS A 22 26.03 -0.82 0.35
N PRO A 23 25.33 -0.19 -0.62
CA PRO A 23 24.06 0.41 -0.30
C PRO A 23 23.23 -0.69 0.35
N THR A 24 22.88 -0.50 1.61
CA THR A 24 21.88 -1.34 2.29
C THR A 24 20.68 -1.38 1.36
N PRO A 25 20.17 -2.55 0.96
CA PRO A 25 18.96 -2.62 0.18
C PRO A 25 17.91 -1.79 0.92
N GLN A 26 17.44 -0.72 0.30
CA GLN A 26 16.37 0.09 0.85
C GLN A 26 15.16 -0.84 0.91
N SER A 27 14.76 -1.19 2.12
CA SER A 27 13.65 -2.10 2.32
C SER A 27 12.38 -1.40 1.88
N GLN A 28 11.77 -1.90 0.83
CA GLN A 28 10.46 -1.43 0.35
C GLN A 28 9.39 -2.09 1.20
N GLU A 29 8.55 -1.27 1.84
CA GLU A 29 7.36 -1.76 2.52
C GLU A 29 6.22 -1.85 1.52
N THR A 30 5.59 -3.01 1.47
CA THR A 30 4.45 -3.29 0.61
C THR A 30 3.21 -3.43 1.46
N TYR A 31 2.21 -2.58 1.21
CA TYR A 31 0.95 -2.56 1.94
C TYR A 31 -0.16 -3.22 1.14
N LEU A 32 -0.91 -4.08 1.82
CA LEU A 32 -2.16 -4.68 1.36
C LEU A 32 -3.31 -4.01 2.10
N PHE A 33 -4.49 -3.93 1.45
CA PHE A 33 -5.63 -3.26 2.04
C PHE A 33 -6.87 -4.15 2.03
N VAL A 34 -7.71 -3.99 3.05
CA VAL A 34 -9.01 -4.68 3.15
C VAL A 34 -10.07 -3.67 3.53
N HIS A 35 -11.08 -3.51 2.69
CA HIS A 35 -12.29 -2.76 2.97
C HIS A 35 -13.45 -3.73 3.16
N THR A 36 -14.06 -3.73 4.34
CA THR A 36 -15.21 -4.57 4.67
C THR A 36 -16.44 -3.73 4.95
N ALA A 37 -17.60 -4.24 4.55
CA ALA A 37 -18.89 -3.60 4.80
C ALA A 37 -20.01 -4.65 4.91
N ASP A 38 -21.05 -4.34 5.68
CA ASP A 38 -22.24 -5.21 5.78
C ASP A 38 -22.96 -5.33 4.43
N SER A 39 -22.84 -4.31 3.59
CA SER A 39 -23.41 -4.32 2.24
C SER A 39 -22.64 -3.37 1.31
N ALA A 40 -22.72 -3.65 0.01
CA ALA A 40 -22.27 -2.74 -1.04
C ALA A 40 -23.36 -2.62 -2.12
N GLN A 41 -23.29 -1.53 -2.89
CA GLN A 41 -24.19 -1.29 -4.01
C GLN A 41 -23.40 -1.35 -5.32
N ILE A 42 -23.82 -2.24 -6.21
CA ILE A 42 -23.34 -2.30 -7.59
C ILE A 42 -24.24 -1.39 -8.41
N LEU A 43 -23.76 -0.18 -8.75
CA LEU A 43 -24.55 0.82 -9.48
C LEU A 43 -24.68 0.48 -10.97
N ASN A 44 -23.62 -0.04 -11.54
CA ASN A 44 -23.51 -0.48 -12.94
C ASN A 44 -22.31 -1.40 -13.09
N ASP A 45 -22.02 -1.80 -14.32
CA ASP A 45 -20.98 -2.78 -14.68
C ASP A 45 -19.56 -2.40 -14.22
N THR A 46 -19.31 -1.15 -13.86
CA THR A 46 -17.98 -0.65 -13.52
C THR A 46 -17.93 0.12 -12.20
N THR A 47 -19.03 0.17 -11.45
CA THR A 47 -19.09 1.05 -10.26
C THR A 47 -19.62 0.31 -9.04
N ILE A 48 -18.79 0.29 -8.00
CA ILE A 48 -19.07 -0.30 -6.69
C ILE A 48 -19.08 0.82 -5.65
N VAL A 49 -20.14 0.89 -4.82
CA VAL A 49 -20.21 1.82 -3.68
C VAL A 49 -20.22 1.04 -2.39
N MET A 50 -19.27 1.32 -1.51
CA MET A 50 -19.11 0.66 -0.22
C MET A 50 -19.12 1.69 0.92
N PRO A 51 -19.92 1.49 1.99
CA PRO A 51 -19.86 2.34 3.18
C PRO A 51 -18.57 2.09 3.96
N VAL A 52 -18.02 3.16 4.54
CA VAL A 52 -16.85 3.11 5.43
C VAL A 52 -17.31 3.24 6.87
N THR A 53 -17.40 2.13 7.58
CA THR A 53 -17.85 2.10 8.98
C THR A 53 -16.69 2.14 9.96
N ASN A 54 -15.63 1.34 9.71
CA ASN A 54 -14.50 1.16 10.63
C ASN A 54 -13.15 1.55 10.02
N GLY A 55 -13.17 2.17 8.83
CA GLY A 55 -11.96 2.46 8.06
C GLY A 55 -11.51 1.26 7.22
N ILE A 56 -10.46 1.50 6.44
CA ILE A 56 -9.84 0.50 5.57
C ILE A 56 -8.62 -0.05 6.30
N PHE A 57 -8.57 -1.36 6.50
CA PHE A 57 -7.43 -2.02 7.16
C PHE A 57 -6.26 -2.12 6.19
N ALA A 58 -5.13 -1.52 6.56
CA ALA A 58 -3.88 -1.58 5.82
C ALA A 58 -2.86 -2.38 6.62
N PHE A 59 -2.14 -3.29 5.98
CA PHE A 59 -1.12 -4.09 6.65
C PHE A 59 0.02 -4.46 5.71
N THR A 60 1.19 -4.72 6.30
CA THR A 60 2.36 -5.24 5.59
C THR A 60 2.58 -6.71 5.95
N ASP A 61 3.16 -7.47 5.03
CA ASP A 61 3.66 -8.82 5.31
C ASP A 61 5.04 -8.75 6.00
N ARG A 62 5.68 -9.88 6.15
CA ARG A 62 7.04 -10.00 6.68
C ARG A 62 8.03 -9.25 5.79
N PRO A 63 9.07 -8.65 6.37
CA PRO A 63 9.46 -8.71 7.79
C PRO A 63 8.77 -7.68 8.70
N TYR A 64 8.06 -6.69 8.15
CA TYR A 64 7.64 -5.49 8.86
C TYR A 64 6.49 -5.74 9.84
N ARG A 65 5.41 -6.40 9.40
CA ARG A 65 4.24 -6.73 10.23
C ARG A 65 3.59 -5.50 10.85
N VAL A 66 3.49 -4.43 10.10
CA VAL A 66 2.81 -3.20 10.50
C VAL A 66 1.36 -3.28 10.07
N SER A 67 0.45 -2.73 10.86
CA SER A 67 -0.95 -2.60 10.48
C SER A 67 -1.57 -1.32 11.04
N THR A 68 -2.52 -0.76 10.29
CA THR A 68 -3.24 0.46 10.66
C THR A 68 -4.64 0.47 10.02
N TYR A 69 -5.47 1.44 10.42
CA TYR A 69 -6.73 1.73 9.75
C TYR A 69 -6.66 3.12 9.11
N LEU A 70 -7.03 3.20 7.85
CA LEU A 70 -7.14 4.45 7.10
C LEU A 70 -8.60 4.90 7.03
N ASN A 71 -8.84 6.20 7.12
CA ASN A 71 -10.14 6.74 6.76
C ASN A 71 -10.31 6.78 5.23
N GLY A 72 -11.54 6.97 4.75
CA GLY A 72 -11.86 6.97 3.33
C GLY A 72 -11.07 8.01 2.52
N GLU A 73 -10.90 9.22 3.05
CA GLU A 73 -10.17 10.30 2.38
C GLU A 73 -8.69 9.97 2.21
N THR A 74 -8.03 9.51 3.28
CA THR A 74 -6.62 9.09 3.23
C THR A 74 -6.42 7.94 2.26
N PHE A 75 -7.29 6.96 2.28
CA PHE A 75 -7.19 5.79 1.41
C PHE A 75 -7.41 6.17 -0.07
N THR A 76 -8.45 6.93 -0.39
CA THR A 76 -8.71 7.34 -1.79
C THR A 76 -7.68 8.33 -2.33
N GLY A 77 -6.94 9.01 -1.44
CA GLY A 77 -5.78 9.80 -1.81
C GLY A 77 -4.67 9.02 -2.51
N LEU A 78 -4.64 7.68 -2.40
CA LEU A 78 -3.70 6.81 -3.12
C LEU A 78 -3.90 6.83 -4.64
N TRP A 79 -5.08 7.24 -5.14
CA TRP A 79 -5.36 7.48 -6.57
C TRP A 79 -5.07 8.92 -7.02
N SER A 80 -4.40 9.74 -6.18
CA SER A 80 -4.01 11.09 -6.59
C SER A 80 -2.85 11.05 -7.59
N ASP A 81 -2.95 11.83 -8.66
CA ASP A 81 -1.90 12.03 -9.67
C ASP A 81 -0.68 12.80 -9.13
N THR A 82 -0.80 13.38 -7.94
CA THR A 82 0.31 14.07 -7.26
C THR A 82 1.31 13.12 -6.61
N LEU A 83 0.96 11.83 -6.45
CA LEU A 83 1.84 10.81 -5.91
C LEU A 83 2.70 10.21 -7.02
N SER A 84 4.01 10.18 -6.84
CA SER A 84 4.95 9.59 -7.81
C SER A 84 4.87 8.05 -7.88
N SER A 85 4.21 7.40 -6.89
CA SER A 85 4.05 5.95 -6.80
C SER A 85 2.72 5.65 -6.11
N GLY A 86 1.60 5.91 -6.78
CA GLY A 86 0.26 5.66 -6.25
C GLY A 86 -0.55 4.80 -7.20
N PHE A 87 -1.73 4.43 -6.79
CA PHE A 87 -2.68 3.66 -7.57
C PHE A 87 -3.19 4.39 -8.84
N TYR A 88 -2.91 5.68 -8.96
CA TYR A 88 -3.16 6.42 -10.20
C TYR A 88 -2.28 5.90 -11.36
N TYR A 89 -1.00 5.59 -11.08
CA TYR A 89 -0.04 5.14 -12.11
C TYR A 89 -0.02 3.63 -12.27
N ASP A 90 -0.31 2.90 -11.19
CA ASP A 90 -0.33 1.45 -11.15
C ASP A 90 -1.61 1.00 -10.42
N PRO A 91 -2.75 0.94 -11.14
CA PRO A 91 -4.03 0.56 -10.56
C PRO A 91 -3.97 -0.84 -9.96
N PRO A 92 -4.38 -1.01 -8.69
CA PRO A 92 -4.25 -2.28 -8.00
C PRO A 92 -5.25 -3.31 -8.49
N ASN A 93 -4.82 -4.58 -8.48
CA ASN A 93 -5.75 -5.69 -8.55
C ASN A 93 -6.51 -5.78 -7.22
N ALA A 94 -7.74 -6.27 -7.29
CA ALA A 94 -8.52 -6.53 -6.10
C ALA A 94 -9.43 -7.74 -6.28
N VAL A 95 -9.80 -8.34 -5.15
CA VAL A 95 -10.82 -9.41 -5.11
C VAL A 95 -12.00 -8.90 -4.30
N LEU A 96 -13.15 -8.77 -4.95
CA LEU A 96 -14.42 -8.50 -4.30
C LEU A 96 -15.07 -9.82 -3.93
N THR A 97 -15.42 -9.97 -2.66
CA THR A 97 -16.18 -11.13 -2.16
C THR A 97 -17.49 -10.67 -1.54
N TRP A 98 -18.53 -11.46 -1.65
CA TRP A 98 -19.81 -11.24 -1.00
C TRP A 98 -20.51 -12.57 -0.69
N ALA A 99 -21.49 -12.54 0.21
CA ALA A 99 -22.32 -13.69 0.52
C ALA A 99 -23.75 -13.51 0.01
N ASP A 100 -24.34 -14.62 -0.47
CA ASP A 100 -25.75 -14.74 -0.79
C ASP A 100 -26.31 -16.09 -0.29
N ASP A 101 -27.55 -16.41 -0.65
CA ASP A 101 -28.23 -17.64 -0.23
C ASP A 101 -27.56 -18.92 -0.79
N GLU A 102 -26.74 -18.79 -1.84
CA GLU A 102 -26.02 -19.91 -2.47
C GLU A 102 -24.62 -20.10 -1.88
N GLY A 103 -24.07 -19.10 -1.15
CA GLY A 103 -22.78 -19.14 -0.48
C GLY A 103 -21.93 -17.90 -0.67
N ILE A 104 -20.61 -18.10 -0.68
CA ILE A 104 -19.63 -17.03 -0.89
C ILE A 104 -19.29 -16.97 -2.37
N ASN A 105 -19.39 -15.78 -2.91
CA ASN A 105 -19.02 -15.45 -4.28
C ASN A 105 -17.76 -14.58 -4.30
N GLU A 106 -17.04 -14.58 -5.43
CA GLU A 106 -15.85 -13.75 -5.63
C GLU A 106 -15.72 -13.31 -7.09
N VAL A 107 -15.10 -12.15 -7.28
CA VAL A 107 -14.70 -11.64 -8.60
C VAL A 107 -13.40 -10.86 -8.49
N GLU A 108 -12.48 -11.09 -9.43
CA GLU A 108 -11.26 -10.29 -9.58
C GLU A 108 -11.55 -9.04 -10.41
N VAL A 109 -11.01 -7.89 -9.97
CA VAL A 109 -11.18 -6.58 -10.61
C VAL A 109 -9.89 -5.78 -10.55
N VAL A 110 -9.75 -4.78 -11.42
CA VAL A 110 -8.70 -3.76 -11.33
C VAL A 110 -9.35 -2.44 -10.95
N LEU A 111 -8.90 -1.82 -9.88
CA LEU A 111 -9.47 -0.56 -9.37
C LEU A 111 -8.78 0.63 -10.03
N ILE A 112 -9.39 1.21 -11.05
CA ILE A 112 -8.81 2.35 -11.79
C ILE A 112 -9.03 3.70 -11.11
N ALA A 113 -10.04 3.82 -10.23
CA ALA A 113 -10.28 5.01 -9.44
C ALA A 113 -11.01 4.67 -8.14
N ALA A 114 -10.78 5.50 -7.12
CA ALA A 114 -11.58 5.50 -5.90
C ALA A 114 -11.85 6.95 -5.46
N PHE A 115 -13.07 7.21 -5.02
CA PHE A 115 -13.48 8.51 -4.52
C PHE A 115 -14.24 8.35 -3.21
N SER A 116 -13.88 9.16 -2.20
CA SER A 116 -14.54 9.18 -0.90
C SER A 116 -15.54 10.33 -0.82
N ASP A 117 -16.76 10.04 -0.41
CA ASP A 117 -17.78 11.01 -0.04
C ASP A 117 -18.35 10.67 1.33
N SER A 118 -18.04 11.53 2.31
CA SER A 118 -18.48 11.39 3.71
C SER A 118 -18.15 10.01 4.30
N ASN A 119 -19.09 9.06 4.21
CA ASN A 119 -19.00 7.72 4.79
C ASN A 119 -18.99 6.60 3.75
N THR A 120 -18.79 6.91 2.49
CA THR A 120 -18.77 5.92 1.40
C THR A 120 -17.52 6.09 0.54
N ILE A 121 -17.10 4.99 -0.07
CA ILE A 121 -16.11 5.00 -1.16
C ILE A 121 -16.80 4.45 -2.39
N THR A 122 -16.69 5.20 -3.48
CA THR A 122 -17.08 4.78 -4.82
C THR A 122 -15.83 4.30 -5.55
N TYR A 123 -15.79 3.04 -5.93
CA TYR A 123 -14.75 2.44 -6.74
C TYR A 123 -15.17 2.35 -8.20
N THR A 124 -14.25 2.64 -9.11
CA THR A 124 -14.41 2.38 -10.53
C THR A 124 -13.47 1.25 -10.94
N VAL A 125 -14.00 0.25 -11.63
CA VAL A 125 -13.23 -0.91 -12.12
C VAL A 125 -13.02 -0.83 -13.62
N ASN A 126 -11.93 -1.46 -14.09
CA ASN A 126 -11.54 -1.43 -15.50
C ASN A 126 -12.43 -2.34 -16.38
N ASP A 127 -12.81 -3.50 -15.85
CA ASP A 127 -13.58 -4.50 -16.57
C ASP A 127 -15.04 -4.51 -16.10
N ALA A 128 -15.93 -4.88 -17.01
CA ALA A 128 -17.35 -5.00 -16.68
C ALA A 128 -17.54 -6.09 -15.60
N LEU A 129 -18.16 -5.72 -14.50
CA LEU A 129 -18.52 -6.64 -13.43
C LEU A 129 -19.52 -7.68 -13.94
N VAL A 130 -19.23 -8.94 -13.70
CA VAL A 130 -20.14 -10.07 -13.97
C VAL A 130 -21.07 -10.28 -12.75
N ILE A 131 -21.45 -9.18 -12.09
CA ILE A 131 -22.31 -9.17 -10.91
C ILE A 131 -23.60 -8.43 -11.28
N PRO A 132 -24.77 -8.95 -10.90
CA PRO A 132 -26.04 -8.21 -11.09
C PRO A 132 -25.99 -6.85 -10.37
N THR A 133 -26.52 -5.82 -11.00
CA THR A 133 -26.73 -4.52 -10.35
C THR A 133 -27.67 -4.64 -9.15
N GLY A 134 -27.37 -3.91 -8.08
CA GLY A 134 -28.17 -3.94 -6.86
C GLY A 134 -27.28 -4.04 -5.61
N ASN A 135 -27.90 -4.43 -4.52
CA ASN A 135 -27.21 -4.60 -3.25
C ASN A 135 -26.67 -6.02 -3.10
N ILE A 136 -25.44 -6.11 -2.63
CA ILE A 136 -24.79 -7.35 -2.18
C ILE A 136 -24.47 -7.22 -0.69
N THR A 137 -24.36 -8.33 0.04
CA THR A 137 -24.18 -8.36 1.50
C THR A 137 -22.90 -9.08 1.92
N ASP A 138 -22.45 -8.81 3.16
CA ASP A 138 -21.23 -9.39 3.75
C ASP A 138 -20.03 -9.22 2.84
N VAL A 139 -19.74 -7.98 2.48
CA VAL A 139 -18.82 -7.61 1.41
C VAL A 139 -17.41 -7.40 1.96
N SER A 140 -16.42 -7.96 1.27
CA SER A 140 -15.02 -7.65 1.50
C SER A 140 -14.32 -7.39 0.17
N LEU A 141 -13.54 -6.31 0.12
CA LEU A 141 -12.70 -5.95 -1.00
C LEU A 141 -11.24 -6.05 -0.54
N PHE A 142 -10.54 -7.06 -1.03
CA PHE A 142 -9.10 -7.28 -0.80
C PHE A 142 -8.35 -6.62 -1.93
N ILE A 143 -7.49 -5.67 -1.61
CA ILE A 143 -6.80 -4.81 -2.58
C ILE A 143 -5.32 -5.10 -2.50
N ASP A 144 -4.75 -5.38 -3.66
CA ASP A 144 -3.36 -5.76 -3.82
C ASP A 144 -2.41 -4.58 -3.51
N ASP A 145 -1.13 -4.83 -3.63
CA ASP A 145 -0.08 -4.08 -2.98
C ASP A 145 0.18 -2.66 -3.52
N LEU A 146 0.43 -1.77 -2.59
CA LEU A 146 1.12 -0.52 -2.84
C LEU A 146 2.56 -0.63 -2.34
N THR A 147 3.51 -0.62 -3.25
CA THR A 147 4.93 -0.56 -2.89
C THR A 147 5.34 0.87 -2.57
N VAL A 148 5.61 1.15 -1.31
CA VAL A 148 6.08 2.46 -0.85
C VAL A 148 7.60 2.50 -0.89
N ASN A 149 8.15 3.32 -1.80
CA ASN A 149 9.56 3.64 -1.79
C ASN A 149 9.85 4.61 -0.64
N THR A 150 10.46 4.15 0.43
CA THR A 150 10.75 4.89 1.67
C THR A 150 11.59 6.16 1.48
N GLY A 151 12.03 6.47 0.26
CA GLY A 151 12.76 7.69 -0.08
C GLY A 151 11.90 8.93 -0.32
N PHE A 152 10.58 8.82 -0.50
CA PHE A 152 9.76 9.95 -0.97
C PHE A 152 8.42 10.20 -0.27
N ASN A 153 7.91 9.35 0.60
CA ASN A 153 6.55 9.48 1.14
C ASN A 153 6.42 9.26 2.65
N CYS A 154 7.22 9.95 3.45
CA CYS A 154 7.03 10.02 4.90
C CYS A 154 5.66 10.59 5.35
N MET A 155 4.89 11.21 4.45
CA MET A 155 3.64 11.88 4.82
C MET A 155 2.39 11.02 4.67
N LEU A 156 2.45 9.89 3.98
CA LEU A 156 1.22 9.16 3.63
C LEU A 156 0.64 8.37 4.81
N PHE A 157 1.48 7.93 5.74
CA PHE A 157 1.09 7.09 6.88
C PHE A 157 1.45 7.70 8.24
N CYS A 158 1.38 9.02 8.37
CA CYS A 158 1.47 9.67 9.66
C CYS A 158 0.15 9.48 10.41
N LEU A 159 0.12 8.60 11.39
CA LEU A 159 -1.01 8.46 12.31
C LEU A 159 -1.14 9.75 13.14
N PRO A 160 -2.38 10.32 13.28
CA PRO A 160 -2.58 11.40 14.22
C PRO A 160 -2.28 10.91 15.65
N PRO A 161 -1.64 11.71 16.51
CA PRO A 161 -1.12 11.26 17.77
C PRO A 161 -2.20 10.96 18.81
N PRO A 162 -2.03 9.86 19.57
CA PRO A 162 -2.12 9.99 21.00
C PRO A 162 -0.77 9.82 21.72
N ASP A 163 0.35 9.66 21.00
CA ASP A 163 1.65 9.43 21.63
C ASP A 163 2.68 10.47 21.17
N PRO A 164 3.41 11.16 22.12
CA PRO A 164 4.49 12.10 21.79
C PRO A 164 5.69 11.44 21.07
N HIS A 165 5.66 10.15 20.84
CA HIS A 165 6.62 9.38 20.05
C HIS A 165 6.05 8.86 18.73
N SER A 166 4.95 9.45 18.21
CA SER A 166 4.39 9.06 16.92
C SER A 166 5.43 9.26 15.82
N HIS A 167 6.09 8.16 15.47
CA HIS A 167 6.94 8.10 14.29
C HIS A 167 6.04 7.91 13.07
N CYS A 168 6.27 8.71 12.02
CA CYS A 168 5.72 8.38 10.70
C CYS A 168 6.40 7.08 10.28
N TYR A 169 5.63 6.01 10.12
CA TYR A 169 6.13 4.77 9.57
C TYR A 169 6.29 4.92 8.07
N GLY A 170 7.49 4.59 7.54
CA GLY A 170 7.83 4.73 6.12
C GLY A 170 8.93 5.76 5.82
N CYS A 171 9.69 6.18 6.83
CA CYS A 171 10.91 7.00 6.66
C CYS A 171 12.17 6.21 7.02
#